data_bbe843d611bcc483f649daeb54fbdfc2
#
_entry.id   bbe843d611bcc483f649daeb54fbdfc2
#
_cell.length_a   1.000
_cell.length_b   1.000
_cell.length_c   1.000
_cell.angle_alpha   90.00
_cell.angle_beta   90.00
_cell.angle_gamma   90.00
#
_symmetry.space_group_name_H-M   'P 1'
#
loop_
_entity.id
_entity.type
_entity.pdbx_description
1 polymer ?
#
loop_
_entity_poly.entity_id
_entity_poly.type
_entity_poly.pdbx_seq_one_letter_code
_entity_poly.pdbx_strand_id
1 'polypeptide(L)'
;MPIAEEILNSHGQYRHSRVSIDLSAIRYNYQKLKTLSGDSQLIAVVKADAYGHGAIQVAKALPNADAFAVAAVGEAVSLRESGITQKILIMGGFISPTELQVCIDLQLDPIIHQQFHIDCLRDNPSLNQIQVWMKVDSGMGRLGFSANSVNNAIEQLKKISTLGQLRMM
;
A
#
# COMPACT_ATOMS: atom_id res chain seq x y z
N MET A 1 -26.76 -36.93 -5.56
CA MET A 1 -25.56 -36.08 -5.43
C MET A 1 -25.29 -35.13 -6.62
N PRO A 2 -26.11 -35.02 -7.65
CA PRO A 2 -25.88 -33.99 -8.70
C PRO A 2 -26.28 -32.56 -8.30
N ILE A 3 -27.19 -32.41 -7.32
CA ILE A 3 -27.74 -31.09 -6.94
C ILE A 3 -26.67 -30.15 -6.29
N ALA A 4 -25.71 -30.71 -5.55
CA ALA A 4 -24.69 -29.87 -4.88
C ALA A 4 -23.65 -29.29 -5.86
N GLU A 5 -23.28 -30.03 -6.91
CA GLU A 5 -22.38 -29.56 -7.96
C GLU A 5 -23.06 -28.50 -8.86
N GLU A 6 -24.34 -28.68 -9.14
CA GLU A 6 -25.13 -27.72 -9.90
C GLU A 6 -25.33 -26.41 -9.15
N ILE A 7 -25.50 -26.46 -7.83
CA ILE A 7 -25.57 -25.28 -6.95
C ILE A 7 -24.21 -24.57 -6.87
N LEU A 8 -23.09 -25.31 -6.79
CA LEU A 8 -21.76 -24.72 -6.78
C LEU A 8 -21.41 -23.99 -8.08
N ASN A 9 -21.86 -24.50 -9.22
CA ASN A 9 -21.63 -23.89 -10.53
C ASN A 9 -22.62 -22.77 -10.87
N SER A 10 -23.71 -22.60 -10.13
CA SER A 10 -24.76 -21.62 -10.36
C SER A 10 -24.77 -20.44 -9.37
N HIS A 11 -23.66 -20.17 -8.69
CA HIS A 11 -23.55 -19.14 -7.66
C HIS A 11 -24.08 -17.76 -8.10
N GLY A 12 -24.09 -17.46 -9.39
CA GLY A 12 -24.66 -16.23 -9.96
C GLY A 12 -26.18 -16.22 -10.08
N GLN A 13 -26.83 -17.40 -10.20
CA GLN A 13 -28.29 -17.51 -10.43
C GLN A 13 -29.14 -17.29 -9.18
N TYR A 14 -28.57 -17.55 -7.98
CA TYR A 14 -29.31 -17.46 -6.71
C TYR A 14 -29.00 -16.19 -5.91
N ARG A 15 -28.11 -15.31 -6.41
CA ARG A 15 -27.86 -14.01 -5.78
C ARG A 15 -28.76 -12.94 -6.39
N HIS A 16 -29.67 -12.41 -5.59
CA HIS A 16 -30.52 -11.28 -5.96
C HIS A 16 -29.88 -9.92 -5.73
N SER A 17 -28.73 -9.89 -5.01
CA SER A 17 -27.99 -8.65 -4.74
C SER A 17 -27.03 -8.32 -5.87
N ARG A 18 -27.05 -7.09 -6.33
CA ARG A 18 -26.14 -6.54 -7.33
C ARG A 18 -25.38 -5.35 -6.76
N VAL A 19 -24.08 -5.32 -6.96
CA VAL A 19 -23.23 -4.16 -6.69
C VAL A 19 -22.84 -3.51 -8.01
N SER A 20 -23.02 -2.20 -8.12
CA SER A 20 -22.58 -1.40 -9.27
C SER A 20 -21.55 -0.37 -8.79
N ILE A 21 -20.35 -0.38 -9.41
CA ILE A 21 -19.27 0.56 -9.12
C ILE A 21 -19.23 1.64 -10.20
N ASP A 22 -19.41 2.88 -9.81
CA ASP A 22 -19.29 4.03 -10.69
C ASP A 22 -17.88 4.63 -10.60
N LEU A 23 -17.02 4.26 -11.56
CA LEU A 23 -15.66 4.77 -11.65
C LEU A 23 -15.60 6.26 -12.00
N SER A 24 -16.65 6.83 -12.59
CA SER A 24 -16.70 8.27 -12.87
C SER A 24 -16.92 9.08 -11.60
N ALA A 25 -17.74 8.58 -10.68
CA ALA A 25 -17.90 9.16 -9.35
C ALA A 25 -16.60 9.11 -8.54
N ILE A 26 -15.84 8.01 -8.63
CA ILE A 26 -14.53 7.90 -7.97
C ILE A 26 -13.55 8.94 -8.51
N ARG A 27 -13.45 9.10 -9.85
CA ARG A 27 -12.63 10.15 -10.47
C ARG A 27 -13.05 11.55 -10.01
N TYR A 28 -14.34 11.83 -10.02
CA TYR A 28 -14.86 13.13 -9.58
C TYR A 28 -14.48 13.42 -8.12
N ASN A 29 -14.65 12.44 -7.22
CA ASN A 29 -14.30 12.59 -5.82
C ASN A 29 -12.80 12.82 -5.63
N TYR A 30 -11.94 12.06 -6.35
CA TYR A 30 -10.50 12.26 -6.32
C TYR A 30 -10.12 13.67 -6.75
N GLN A 31 -10.69 14.17 -7.85
CA GLN A 31 -10.43 15.52 -8.35
C GLN A 31 -10.86 16.60 -7.36
N LYS A 32 -12.00 16.42 -6.70
CA LYS A 32 -12.45 17.34 -5.65
C LYS A 32 -11.48 17.39 -4.47
N LEU A 33 -11.03 16.22 -3.99
CA LEU A 33 -10.02 16.14 -2.94
C LEU A 33 -8.70 16.76 -3.37
N LYS A 34 -8.26 16.53 -4.62
CA LYS A 34 -7.03 17.11 -5.16
C LYS A 34 -7.10 18.65 -5.21
N THR A 35 -8.24 19.20 -5.60
CA THR A 35 -8.45 20.66 -5.57
C THR A 35 -8.39 21.22 -4.13
N LEU A 36 -8.95 20.50 -3.16
CA LEU A 36 -8.94 20.92 -1.76
C LEU A 36 -7.57 20.77 -1.10
N SER A 37 -6.75 19.84 -1.57
CA SER A 37 -5.40 19.59 -1.02
C SER A 37 -4.35 20.62 -1.46
N GLY A 38 -4.69 21.51 -2.41
CA GLY A 38 -3.77 22.51 -2.95
C GLY A 38 -2.52 21.87 -3.53
N ASP A 39 -1.34 22.31 -3.07
CA ASP A 39 -0.05 21.79 -3.53
C ASP A 39 0.34 20.44 -2.91
N SER A 40 -0.46 19.91 -1.97
CA SER A 40 -0.17 18.63 -1.33
C SER A 40 -0.37 17.47 -2.28
N GLN A 41 0.49 16.45 -2.16
CA GLN A 41 0.30 15.18 -2.85
C GLN A 41 -0.84 14.39 -2.19
N LEU A 42 -1.65 13.73 -3.01
CA LEU A 42 -2.80 12.95 -2.56
C LEU A 42 -2.54 11.47 -2.81
N ILE A 43 -2.53 10.68 -1.74
CA ILE A 43 -2.36 9.23 -1.81
C ILE A 43 -3.74 8.57 -1.79
N ALA A 44 -4.09 7.86 -2.86
CA ALA A 44 -5.34 7.11 -2.94
C ALA A 44 -5.18 5.74 -2.27
N VAL A 45 -5.93 5.49 -1.19
CA VAL A 45 -5.89 4.22 -0.46
C VAL A 45 -6.81 3.20 -1.13
N VAL A 46 -6.22 2.15 -1.71
CA VAL A 46 -6.92 1.10 -2.48
C VAL A 46 -6.73 -0.31 -1.91
N LYS A 47 -6.39 -0.41 -0.63
CA LYS A 47 -6.26 -1.69 0.09
C LYS A 47 -7.59 -2.44 0.14
N ALA A 48 -7.53 -3.75 0.46
CA ALA A 48 -8.71 -4.63 0.55
C ALA A 48 -9.59 -4.52 -0.71
N ASP A 49 -8.95 -4.67 -1.88
CA ASP A 49 -9.57 -4.52 -3.20
C ASP A 49 -10.32 -3.18 -3.38
N ALA A 50 -9.67 -2.08 -2.98
CA ALA A 50 -10.27 -0.73 -2.90
C ALA A 50 -11.56 -0.74 -2.08
N TYR A 51 -11.52 -1.40 -0.92
CA TYR A 51 -12.70 -1.60 -0.04
C TYR A 51 -13.87 -2.28 -0.78
N GLY A 52 -13.55 -3.24 -1.66
CA GLY A 52 -14.51 -3.97 -2.47
C GLY A 52 -14.95 -3.28 -3.77
N HIS A 53 -14.28 -2.19 -4.16
CA HIS A 53 -14.59 -1.48 -5.41
C HIS A 53 -13.75 -1.97 -6.61
N GLY A 54 -12.82 -2.91 -6.40
CA GLY A 54 -11.90 -3.38 -7.43
C GLY A 54 -10.64 -2.50 -7.51
N ALA A 55 -9.56 -2.91 -6.83
CA ALA A 55 -8.34 -2.08 -6.69
C ALA A 55 -7.73 -1.73 -8.06
N ILE A 56 -7.65 -2.69 -8.96
CA ILE A 56 -7.09 -2.50 -10.30
C ILE A 56 -7.94 -1.52 -11.12
N GLN A 57 -9.26 -1.68 -11.10
CA GLN A 57 -10.20 -0.83 -11.84
C GLN A 57 -10.17 0.61 -11.30
N VAL A 58 -10.14 0.75 -9.96
CA VAL A 58 -10.04 2.07 -9.30
C VAL A 58 -8.70 2.72 -9.63
N ALA A 59 -7.58 1.99 -9.52
CA ALA A 59 -6.26 2.54 -9.83
C ALA A 59 -6.15 2.98 -11.30
N LYS A 60 -6.65 2.17 -12.24
CA LYS A 60 -6.72 2.54 -13.67
C LYS A 60 -7.64 3.73 -13.95
N ALA A 61 -8.68 3.91 -13.13
CA ALA A 61 -9.57 5.06 -13.24
C ALA A 61 -8.93 6.36 -12.71
N LEU A 62 -7.82 6.28 -11.98
CA LEU A 62 -7.09 7.41 -11.39
C LEU A 62 -5.68 7.56 -11.98
N PRO A 63 -5.53 7.77 -13.31
CA PRO A 63 -4.21 7.79 -13.97
C PRO A 63 -3.30 8.91 -13.47
N ASN A 64 -3.88 9.98 -12.93
CA ASN A 64 -3.17 11.14 -12.40
C ASN A 64 -3.04 11.11 -10.87
N ALA A 65 -3.25 9.96 -10.22
CA ALA A 65 -2.99 9.85 -8.79
C ALA A 65 -1.50 10.04 -8.48
N ASP A 66 -1.18 10.84 -7.46
CA ASP A 66 0.21 11.06 -7.06
C ASP A 66 0.84 9.77 -6.52
N ALA A 67 0.04 8.96 -5.81
CA ALA A 67 0.43 7.65 -5.32
C ALA A 67 -0.82 6.82 -4.94
N PHE A 68 -0.61 5.52 -4.81
CA PHE A 68 -1.57 4.59 -4.19
C PHE A 68 -1.04 4.08 -2.86
N ALA A 69 -1.93 3.60 -1.99
CA ALA A 69 -1.54 2.89 -0.79
C ALA A 69 -2.37 1.62 -0.62
N VAL A 70 -1.69 0.54 -0.25
CA VAL A 70 -2.24 -0.79 -0.01
C VAL A 70 -1.86 -1.29 1.38
N ALA A 71 -2.47 -2.37 1.86
CA ALA A 71 -2.16 -2.93 3.17
C ALA A 71 -0.92 -3.84 3.14
N ALA A 72 -0.78 -4.67 2.12
CA ALA A 72 0.21 -5.75 2.03
C ALA A 72 0.95 -5.75 0.69
N VAL A 73 2.12 -6.40 0.67
CA VAL A 73 2.98 -6.53 -0.54
C VAL A 73 2.23 -7.19 -1.69
N GLY A 74 1.44 -8.26 -1.43
CA GLY A 74 0.69 -8.96 -2.48
C GLY A 74 -0.32 -8.08 -3.22
N GLU A 75 -0.96 -7.12 -2.53
CA GLU A 75 -1.85 -6.16 -3.18
C GLU A 75 -1.07 -5.22 -4.12
N ALA A 76 0.13 -4.79 -3.69
CA ALA A 76 1.00 -3.95 -4.52
C ALA A 76 1.52 -4.70 -5.76
N VAL A 77 1.88 -5.97 -5.62
CA VAL A 77 2.28 -6.85 -6.74
C VAL A 77 1.17 -6.90 -7.78
N SER A 78 -0.06 -7.16 -7.37
CA SER A 78 -1.23 -7.21 -8.29
C SER A 78 -1.43 -5.88 -9.04
N LEU A 79 -1.23 -4.75 -8.40
CA LEU A 79 -1.29 -3.44 -9.05
C LEU A 79 -0.15 -3.28 -10.07
N ARG A 80 1.10 -3.64 -9.73
CA ARG A 80 2.24 -3.59 -10.65
C ARG A 80 2.04 -4.48 -11.86
N GLU A 81 1.61 -5.72 -11.68
CA GLU A 81 1.30 -6.66 -12.76
C GLU A 81 0.19 -6.16 -13.69
N SER A 82 -0.74 -5.37 -13.17
CA SER A 82 -1.80 -4.73 -13.97
C SER A 82 -1.36 -3.48 -14.71
N GLY A 83 -0.08 -3.08 -14.61
CA GLY A 83 0.51 -1.95 -15.31
C GLY A 83 0.44 -0.60 -14.57
N ILE A 84 0.14 -0.60 -13.28
CA ILE A 84 0.18 0.64 -12.46
C ILE A 84 1.64 1.02 -12.20
N THR A 85 2.04 2.22 -12.65
CA THR A 85 3.42 2.74 -12.56
C THR A 85 3.61 3.80 -11.48
N GLN A 86 2.55 4.37 -10.95
CA GLN A 86 2.60 5.35 -9.87
C GLN A 86 3.25 4.76 -8.61
N LYS A 87 3.67 5.61 -7.69
CA LYS A 87 4.17 5.18 -6.38
C LYS A 87 3.12 4.35 -5.65
N ILE A 88 3.55 3.28 -4.99
CA ILE A 88 2.68 2.43 -4.17
C ILE A 88 3.31 2.31 -2.79
N LEU A 89 2.58 2.78 -1.78
CA LEU A 89 2.94 2.66 -0.37
C LEU A 89 2.34 1.38 0.20
N ILE A 90 3.11 0.66 1.01
CA ILE A 90 2.65 -0.53 1.71
C ILE A 90 2.46 -0.19 3.18
N MET A 91 1.20 -0.01 3.61
CA MET A 91 0.84 0.51 4.93
C MET A 91 1.20 -0.45 6.07
N GLY A 92 1.23 -1.76 5.82
CA GLY A 92 1.66 -2.79 6.75
C GLY A 92 3.17 -3.04 6.76
N GLY A 93 3.94 -2.39 5.88
CA GLY A 93 5.34 -2.70 5.67
C GLY A 93 5.53 -4.04 4.98
N PHE A 94 6.47 -4.84 5.45
CA PHE A 94 6.75 -6.19 4.98
C PHE A 94 6.94 -7.14 6.18
N ILE A 95 6.69 -8.43 6.01
CA ILE A 95 6.74 -9.41 7.09
C ILE A 95 7.95 -10.36 7.00
N SER A 96 8.75 -10.25 5.93
CA SER A 96 9.92 -11.09 5.72
C SER A 96 10.98 -10.38 4.86
N PRO A 97 12.26 -10.83 4.92
CA PRO A 97 13.30 -10.35 4.00
C PRO A 97 12.95 -10.60 2.53
N THR A 98 12.22 -11.67 2.22
CA THR A 98 11.74 -11.95 0.85
C THR A 98 10.76 -10.87 0.37
N GLU A 99 9.80 -10.45 1.20
CA GLU A 99 8.90 -9.36 0.85
C GLU A 99 9.63 -8.01 0.70
N LEU A 100 10.67 -7.77 1.51
CA LEU A 100 11.54 -6.60 1.32
C LEU A 100 12.21 -6.64 -0.06
N GLN A 101 12.70 -7.81 -0.50
CA GLN A 101 13.27 -7.94 -1.85
C GLN A 101 12.25 -7.61 -2.93
N VAL A 102 11.01 -8.10 -2.80
CA VAL A 102 9.92 -7.73 -3.72
C VAL A 102 9.66 -6.22 -3.73
N CYS A 103 9.72 -5.56 -2.56
CA CYS A 103 9.58 -4.10 -2.49
C CYS A 103 10.70 -3.38 -3.28
N ILE A 104 11.94 -3.87 -3.20
CA ILE A 104 13.08 -3.33 -3.93
C ILE A 104 12.89 -3.54 -5.44
N ASP A 105 12.61 -4.77 -5.87
CA ASP A 105 12.51 -5.15 -7.27
C ASP A 105 11.37 -4.42 -8.00
N LEU A 106 10.25 -4.20 -7.31
CA LEU A 106 9.07 -3.56 -7.87
C LEU A 106 8.96 -2.05 -7.54
N GLN A 107 9.99 -1.47 -6.92
CA GLN A 107 10.02 -0.05 -6.53
C GLN A 107 8.77 0.36 -5.72
N LEU A 108 8.54 -0.37 -4.62
CA LEU A 108 7.44 -0.11 -3.68
C LEU A 108 7.99 0.64 -2.45
N ASP A 109 7.17 1.50 -1.86
CA ASP A 109 7.53 2.31 -0.71
C ASP A 109 6.97 1.66 0.59
N PRO A 110 7.73 0.81 1.32
CA PRO A 110 7.23 0.20 2.55
C PRO A 110 7.19 1.20 3.70
N ILE A 111 6.17 1.06 4.57
CA ILE A 111 6.09 1.80 5.82
C ILE A 111 6.84 1.02 6.90
N ILE A 112 7.79 1.70 7.55
CA ILE A 112 8.62 1.17 8.62
C ILE A 112 7.98 1.56 9.95
N HIS A 113 7.57 0.55 10.75
CA HIS A 113 6.82 0.79 11.98
C HIS A 113 7.28 -0.05 13.18
N GLN A 114 8.33 -0.85 13.00
CA GLN A 114 8.91 -1.71 14.06
C GLN A 114 10.39 -1.97 13.80
N GLN A 115 11.10 -2.40 14.86
CA GLN A 115 12.56 -2.64 14.80
C GLN A 115 12.94 -3.69 13.74
N PHE A 116 12.16 -4.77 13.60
CA PHE A 116 12.38 -5.80 12.59
C PHE A 116 12.58 -5.23 11.18
N HIS A 117 11.80 -4.21 10.79
CA HIS A 117 11.96 -3.58 9.47
C HIS A 117 13.31 -2.89 9.32
N ILE A 118 13.79 -2.20 10.37
CA ILE A 118 15.10 -1.53 10.37
C ILE A 118 16.22 -2.56 10.24
N ASP A 119 16.12 -3.66 10.98
CA ASP A 119 17.09 -4.73 10.94
C ASP A 119 17.17 -5.37 9.54
N CYS A 120 16.03 -5.68 8.94
CA CYS A 120 15.98 -6.19 7.57
C CYS A 120 16.58 -5.21 6.54
N LEU A 121 16.30 -3.91 6.66
CA LEU A 121 16.89 -2.90 5.77
C LEU A 121 18.41 -2.81 5.93
N ARG A 122 18.89 -2.80 7.17
CA ARG A 122 20.33 -2.74 7.46
C ARG A 122 21.09 -3.95 6.95
N ASP A 123 20.49 -5.14 7.10
CA ASP A 123 21.16 -6.41 6.82
C ASP A 123 20.95 -6.88 5.36
N ASN A 124 20.25 -6.12 4.51
CA ASN A 124 19.99 -6.46 3.12
C ASN A 124 21.12 -5.98 2.20
N PRO A 125 21.90 -6.90 1.60
CA PRO A 125 23.01 -6.54 0.70
C PRO A 125 22.55 -5.95 -0.65
N SER A 126 21.30 -6.19 -1.04
CA SER A 126 20.71 -5.71 -2.30
C SER A 126 20.00 -4.36 -2.14
N LEU A 127 20.03 -3.77 -0.93
CA LEU A 127 19.38 -2.50 -0.68
C LEU A 127 19.99 -1.38 -1.54
N ASN A 128 19.20 -0.78 -2.39
CA ASN A 128 19.62 0.31 -3.25
C ASN A 128 18.51 1.34 -3.43
N GLN A 129 18.67 2.49 -2.78
CA GLN A 129 17.83 3.69 -2.95
C GLN A 129 16.31 3.47 -2.74
N ILE A 130 15.91 2.45 -1.95
CA ILE A 130 14.50 2.27 -1.59
C ILE A 130 14.01 3.46 -0.77
N GLN A 131 12.85 3.99 -1.13
CA GLN A 131 12.17 5.01 -0.33
C GLN A 131 11.37 4.33 0.78
N VAL A 132 11.43 4.89 1.98
CA VAL A 132 10.67 4.35 3.11
C VAL A 132 9.93 5.47 3.85
N TRP A 133 8.82 5.09 4.47
CA TRP A 133 8.04 5.97 5.33
C TRP A 133 8.08 5.44 6.76
N MET A 134 8.69 6.20 7.65
CA MET A 134 8.66 5.85 9.06
C MET A 134 7.34 6.30 9.68
N LYS A 135 6.66 5.36 10.32
CA LYS A 135 5.40 5.62 11.03
C LYS A 135 5.64 5.89 12.49
N VAL A 136 5.08 7.02 12.96
CA VAL A 136 5.03 7.38 14.38
C VAL A 136 3.64 7.08 14.92
N ASP A 137 3.57 6.38 16.06
CA ASP A 137 2.32 6.20 16.78
C ASP A 137 2.06 7.42 17.67
N SER A 138 1.11 8.23 17.26
CA SER A 138 0.69 9.43 17.99
C SER A 138 -0.45 9.19 18.97
N GLY A 139 -0.78 7.91 19.27
CA GLY A 139 -1.76 7.55 20.29
C GLY A 139 -2.78 6.49 19.88
N MET A 140 -2.81 6.04 18.64
CA MET A 140 -3.73 5.00 18.18
C MET A 140 -3.36 3.61 18.72
N GLY A 141 -2.06 3.37 19.04
CA GLY A 141 -1.58 2.13 19.66
C GLY A 141 -1.63 0.89 18.76
N ARG A 142 -1.59 1.04 17.43
CA ARG A 142 -1.68 -0.10 16.51
C ARG A 142 -0.36 -0.40 15.81
N LEU A 143 0.19 0.55 15.09
CA LEU A 143 1.45 0.45 14.35
C LEU A 143 2.22 1.76 14.46
N GLY A 144 3.53 1.69 14.53
CA GLY A 144 4.41 2.86 14.57
C GLY A 144 5.37 2.84 15.76
N PHE A 145 6.40 3.64 15.67
CA PHE A 145 7.31 3.88 16.78
C PHE A 145 6.67 4.83 17.79
N SER A 146 6.80 4.50 19.08
CA SER A 146 6.35 5.39 20.15
C SER A 146 7.22 6.65 20.24
N ALA A 147 6.73 7.68 20.92
CA ALA A 147 7.50 8.91 21.19
C ALA A 147 8.88 8.64 21.82
N ASN A 148 8.99 7.58 22.65
CA ASN A 148 10.24 7.21 23.31
C ASN A 148 11.22 6.47 22.38
N SER A 149 10.75 5.80 21.35
CA SER A 149 11.58 4.98 20.45
C SER A 149 11.86 5.65 19.09
N VAL A 150 11.09 6.66 18.70
CA VAL A 150 11.17 7.28 17.38
C VAL A 150 12.54 7.85 17.06
N ASN A 151 13.17 8.56 18.00
CA ASN A 151 14.48 9.17 17.77
C ASN A 151 15.57 8.12 17.51
N ASN A 152 15.57 7.03 18.29
CA ASN A 152 16.51 5.93 18.06
C ASN A 152 16.27 5.25 16.69
N ALA A 153 15.02 5.06 16.30
CA ALA A 153 14.68 4.50 15.00
C ALA A 153 15.18 5.40 13.84
N ILE A 154 15.01 6.73 13.95
CA ILE A 154 15.54 7.69 12.98
C ILE A 154 17.06 7.57 12.85
N GLU A 155 17.78 7.56 13.98
CA GLU A 155 19.24 7.46 13.98
C GLU A 155 19.75 6.15 13.37
N GLN A 156 19.04 5.05 13.59
CA GLN A 156 19.37 3.78 12.94
C GLN A 156 19.13 3.84 11.42
N LEU A 157 17.98 4.36 10.97
CA LEU A 157 17.65 4.48 9.54
C LEU A 157 18.64 5.41 8.80
N LYS A 158 19.04 6.54 9.42
CA LYS A 158 20.03 7.47 8.84
C LYS A 158 21.40 6.85 8.62
N LYS A 159 21.77 5.82 9.38
CA LYS A 159 23.04 5.11 9.23
C LYS A 159 23.07 4.15 8.05
N ILE A 160 21.93 3.83 7.45
CA ILE A 160 21.82 2.97 6.29
C ILE A 160 22.11 3.81 5.04
N SER A 161 23.37 3.82 4.58
CA SER A 161 23.84 4.69 3.49
C SER A 161 23.18 4.39 2.13
N THR A 162 22.67 3.17 1.96
CA THR A 162 21.96 2.72 0.75
C THR A 162 20.47 2.98 0.78
N LEU A 163 19.94 3.53 1.89
CA LEU A 163 18.56 3.96 1.97
C LEU A 163 18.34 5.19 1.08
N GLY A 164 17.24 5.21 0.37
CA GLY A 164 16.80 6.37 -0.39
C GLY A 164 16.18 7.45 0.51
N GLN A 165 15.10 8.05 0.08
CA GLN A 165 14.42 9.07 0.87
C GLN A 165 13.70 8.48 2.08
N LEU A 166 13.98 9.02 3.28
CA LEU A 166 13.21 8.75 4.50
C LEU A 166 12.15 9.84 4.67
N ARG A 167 10.90 9.43 4.77
CA ARG A 167 9.75 10.28 5.09
C ARG A 167 9.13 9.87 6.42
N MET A 168 8.31 10.75 7.00
CA MET A 168 7.58 10.47 8.25
C MET A 168 6.07 10.60 8.02
N MET A 169 5.31 9.77 8.74
CA MET A 169 3.86 9.86 8.83
C MET A 169 3.37 9.53 10.25
#